data_5f844cc1f67f580af715ab0cfb999b4f
#
_entry.id   5f844cc1f67f580af715ab0cfb999b4f
#
_cell.length_a   1.000
_cell.length_b   1.000
_cell.length_c   1.000
_cell.angle_alpha   90.00
_cell.angle_beta   90.00
_cell.angle_gamma   90.00
#
_symmetry.space_group_name_H-M   'P 1'
#
loop_
_entity.id
_entity.type
_entity.pdbx_description
1 polymer ?
#
loop_
_entity_poly.entity_id
_entity_poly.type
_entity_poly.pdbx_seq_one_letter_code
_entity_poly.pdbx_strand_id
1 'polypeptide(L)'
;MPLSIDTLFLAGAVIVLIAVVTARFGARIGMPALLLFLGLGMLLGVNVDFENVKLAHDLGFVALAVILAEGGLTTKWSDIRSHIGLAAVLATLGVLVSIALVGLFGYYVLRLPAGVAVLLGAITAPTDAAAVFSVLRGLSLPHRVMAALEGESGLNDAPTVLLVVAATQYVMGTPPEGGPWGLAGMIVLELVGGLALGLVVGLVGRGLLRRVALPSSGLYPIATLAWAVVAYGLGSVIHLSGFAAVYICAVVLGNADLPHRHATRSFAEGVGWIAQIGLFVMLGLLAVHEHITWQSLFLAVVAGLFLTLVARPITVWVSSVWFKVPWREQVFLSWAGLRGAVPIILATVPLAMGITDSHLLFGIVFVFVIVFTAIQAPTLPWVAKRLGLIDPWAPFDLDIEVAPLEERRADLLKVSVPQGSKLAGLAVRELRLPPHVVIALVMRGDESFAPHGHTKLRAGDDLLVVTPAELREGVEARLAELGRGGRLARWLGNLKPTETPTPGEAK
;
A
#
# COMPACT_ATOMS: atom_id res chain seq x y z
N MET A 1 33.64 19.02 7.50
CA MET A 1 33.18 20.33 6.99
C MET A 1 31.66 20.28 6.89
N PRO A 2 30.91 21.26 7.41
CA PRO A 2 29.48 21.29 7.16
C PRO A 2 29.24 21.38 5.64
N LEU A 3 28.45 20.47 5.11
CA LEU A 3 28.07 20.46 3.69
C LEU A 3 27.36 21.78 3.38
N SER A 4 27.76 22.45 2.30
CA SER A 4 27.01 23.63 1.86
C SER A 4 25.59 23.25 1.44
N ILE A 5 24.66 24.19 1.53
CA ILE A 5 23.27 23.96 1.09
C ILE A 5 23.24 23.46 -0.35
N ASP A 6 24.10 24.01 -1.22
CA ASP A 6 24.17 23.61 -2.63
C ASP A 6 24.60 22.14 -2.80
N THR A 7 25.56 21.68 -2.00
CA THR A 7 25.97 20.27 -2.01
C THR A 7 24.89 19.34 -1.49
N LEU A 8 24.08 19.76 -0.51
CA LEU A 8 22.94 19.01 -0.01
C LEU A 8 21.82 18.90 -1.07
N PHE A 9 21.53 20.01 -1.78
CA PHE A 9 20.57 19.98 -2.89
C PHE A 9 21.03 19.07 -4.01
N LEU A 10 22.30 19.18 -4.42
CA LEU A 10 22.87 18.31 -5.46
C LEU A 10 22.82 16.84 -5.03
N ALA A 11 23.25 16.53 -3.83
CA ALA A 11 23.22 15.16 -3.30
C ALA A 11 21.79 14.59 -3.26
N GLY A 12 20.82 15.37 -2.76
CA GLY A 12 19.41 14.97 -2.73
C GLY A 12 18.86 14.68 -4.13
N ALA A 13 19.12 15.55 -5.10
CA ALA A 13 18.69 15.35 -6.48
C ALA A 13 19.31 14.09 -7.11
N VAL A 14 20.63 13.88 -6.90
CA VAL A 14 21.34 12.69 -7.39
C VAL A 14 20.79 11.42 -6.74
N ILE A 15 20.53 11.42 -5.43
CA ILE A 15 19.93 10.29 -4.72
C ILE A 15 18.57 9.92 -5.31
N VAL A 16 17.70 10.91 -5.55
CA VAL A 16 16.37 10.67 -6.14
C VAL A 16 16.52 10.10 -7.56
N LEU A 17 17.41 10.63 -8.39
CA LEU A 17 17.66 10.10 -9.74
C LEU A 17 18.16 8.65 -9.71
N ILE A 18 19.12 8.35 -8.84
CA ILE A 18 19.63 6.97 -8.66
C ILE A 18 18.49 6.07 -8.18
N ALA A 19 17.65 6.51 -7.23
CA ALA A 19 16.52 5.75 -6.72
C ALA A 19 15.51 5.43 -7.83
N VAL A 20 15.16 6.39 -8.69
CA VAL A 20 14.26 6.19 -9.84
C VAL A 20 14.82 5.14 -10.80
N VAL A 21 16.11 5.22 -11.13
CA VAL A 21 16.77 4.21 -11.99
C VAL A 21 16.77 2.84 -11.31
N THR A 22 17.08 2.81 -10.03
CA THR A 22 17.15 1.57 -9.22
C THR A 22 15.78 0.90 -9.10
N ALA A 23 14.69 1.67 -8.96
CA ALA A 23 13.32 1.15 -8.94
C ALA A 23 12.99 0.36 -10.22
N ARG A 24 13.45 0.83 -11.39
CA ARG A 24 13.29 0.11 -12.67
C ARG A 24 14.05 -1.22 -12.68
N PHE A 25 15.24 -1.28 -12.10
CA PHE A 25 16.00 -2.53 -11.97
C PHE A 25 15.33 -3.50 -11.01
N GLY A 26 14.86 -3.03 -9.86
CA GLY A 26 14.13 -3.84 -8.88
C GLY A 26 12.95 -4.56 -9.51
N ALA A 27 12.13 -3.85 -10.27
CA ALA A 27 10.97 -4.42 -10.97
C ALA A 27 11.35 -5.54 -11.96
N ARG A 28 12.54 -5.49 -12.59
CA ARG A 28 13.03 -6.53 -13.51
C ARG A 28 13.51 -7.80 -12.79
N ILE A 29 14.04 -7.64 -11.59
CA ILE A 29 14.61 -8.75 -10.80
C ILE A 29 13.55 -9.36 -9.86
N GLY A 30 12.36 -8.73 -9.75
CA GLY A 30 11.32 -9.12 -8.81
C GLY A 30 11.63 -8.73 -7.36
N MET A 31 12.54 -7.77 -7.15
CA MET A 31 12.85 -7.23 -5.83
C MET A 31 12.10 -5.93 -5.57
N PRO A 32 11.54 -5.73 -4.37
CA PRO A 32 10.97 -4.45 -4.00
C PRO A 32 12.01 -3.33 -4.08
N ALA A 33 11.65 -2.22 -4.74
CA ALA A 33 12.54 -1.06 -4.89
C ALA A 33 13.02 -0.51 -3.53
N LEU A 34 12.21 -0.69 -2.49
CA LEU A 34 12.47 -0.25 -1.13
C LEU A 34 13.77 -0.83 -0.54
N LEU A 35 14.07 -2.12 -0.80
CA LEU A 35 15.34 -2.72 -0.38
C LEU A 35 16.54 -2.09 -1.08
N LEU A 36 16.37 -1.69 -2.32
CA LEU A 36 17.43 -1.04 -3.10
C LEU A 36 17.70 0.37 -2.57
N PHE A 37 16.66 1.10 -2.14
CA PHE A 37 16.81 2.41 -1.50
C PHE A 37 17.52 2.31 -0.15
N LEU A 38 17.17 1.26 0.62
CA LEU A 38 17.86 0.96 1.87
C LEU A 38 19.34 0.67 1.64
N GLY A 39 19.66 -0.18 0.65
CA GLY A 39 21.02 -0.48 0.23
C GLY A 39 21.77 0.77 -0.26
N LEU A 40 21.11 1.66 -0.98
CA LEU A 40 21.68 2.95 -1.39
C LEU A 40 22.03 3.81 -0.17
N GLY A 41 21.13 3.87 0.83
CA GLY A 41 21.40 4.56 2.10
C GLY A 41 22.60 3.98 2.83
N MET A 42 22.71 2.66 2.90
CA MET A 42 23.86 1.98 3.50
C MET A 42 25.18 2.31 2.77
N LEU A 43 25.17 2.32 1.44
CA LEU A 43 26.37 2.68 0.65
C LEU A 43 26.79 4.13 0.89
N LEU A 44 25.84 5.03 1.01
CA LEU A 44 26.10 6.45 1.32
C LEU A 44 26.61 6.61 2.75
N GLY A 45 26.10 5.83 3.71
CA GLY A 45 26.45 5.86 5.13
C GLY A 45 27.92 5.51 5.40
N VAL A 46 28.61 4.85 4.47
CA VAL A 46 30.06 4.62 4.58
C VAL A 46 30.85 5.93 4.57
N ASN A 47 30.32 6.97 3.90
CA ASN A 47 31.00 8.28 3.72
C ASN A 47 30.25 9.45 4.38
N VAL A 48 29.04 9.22 4.88
CA VAL A 48 28.18 10.26 5.49
C VAL A 48 27.86 9.85 6.91
N ASP A 49 28.38 10.59 7.87
CA ASP A 49 28.09 10.37 9.29
C ASP A 49 26.67 10.87 9.60
N PHE A 50 25.75 9.93 9.82
CA PHE A 50 24.37 10.21 10.21
C PHE A 50 24.01 9.41 11.46
N GLU A 51 24.24 10.00 12.64
CA GLU A 51 24.04 9.37 13.95
C GLU A 51 22.81 9.88 14.70
N ASN A 52 22.08 10.83 14.12
CA ASN A 52 20.96 11.47 14.81
C ASN A 52 19.69 10.60 14.76
N VAL A 53 19.60 9.66 15.71
CA VAL A 53 18.45 8.75 15.85
C VAL A 53 17.14 9.51 16.03
N LYS A 54 17.15 10.61 16.81
CA LYS A 54 15.94 11.41 17.03
C LYS A 54 15.43 12.04 15.75
N LEU A 55 16.33 12.62 14.95
CA LEU A 55 15.96 13.18 13.64
C LEU A 55 15.43 12.09 12.70
N ALA A 56 16.07 10.91 12.69
CA ALA A 56 15.60 9.77 11.90
C ALA A 56 14.21 9.31 12.33
N HIS A 57 13.96 9.27 13.65
CA HIS A 57 12.66 8.96 14.21
C HIS A 57 11.59 9.99 13.77
N ASP A 58 11.83 11.28 14.01
CA ASP A 58 10.87 12.35 13.73
C ASP A 58 10.53 12.42 12.22
N LEU A 59 11.55 12.42 11.36
CA LEU A 59 11.35 12.39 9.90
C LEU A 59 10.70 11.09 9.43
N GLY A 60 11.02 9.97 10.08
CA GLY A 60 10.41 8.68 9.80
C GLY A 60 8.90 8.68 10.04
N PHE A 61 8.45 9.26 11.15
CA PHE A 61 7.03 9.39 11.48
C PHE A 61 6.31 10.35 10.53
N VAL A 62 6.94 11.45 10.12
CA VAL A 62 6.40 12.35 9.09
C VAL A 62 6.24 11.61 7.75
N ALA A 63 7.29 10.88 7.33
CA ALA A 63 7.24 10.10 6.10
C ALA A 63 6.14 9.02 6.17
N LEU A 64 6.01 8.33 7.31
CA LEU A 64 4.96 7.32 7.51
C LEU A 64 3.55 7.94 7.42
N ALA A 65 3.32 9.13 8.01
CA ALA A 65 2.05 9.83 7.90
C ALA A 65 1.71 10.19 6.43
N VAL A 66 2.71 10.59 5.63
CA VAL A 66 2.55 10.88 4.20
C VAL A 66 2.27 9.61 3.40
N ILE A 67 2.98 8.51 3.69
CA ILE A 67 2.77 7.20 3.04
C ILE A 67 1.37 6.67 3.35
N LEU A 68 0.89 6.81 4.59
CA LEU A 68 -0.47 6.42 4.96
C LEU A 68 -1.53 7.31 4.31
N ALA A 69 -1.26 8.62 4.14
CA ALA A 69 -2.14 9.51 3.39
C ALA A 69 -2.23 9.09 1.92
N GLU A 70 -1.10 8.80 1.28
CA GLU A 70 -1.04 8.27 -0.09
C GLU A 70 -1.79 6.95 -0.21
N GLY A 71 -1.48 5.97 0.66
CA GLY A 71 -2.17 4.68 0.68
C GLY A 71 -3.69 4.81 0.83
N GLY A 72 -4.16 5.69 1.73
CA GLY A 72 -5.59 5.96 1.89
C GLY A 72 -6.24 6.63 0.67
N LEU A 73 -5.55 7.59 0.02
CA LEU A 73 -6.06 8.28 -1.18
C LEU A 73 -6.14 7.35 -2.40
N THR A 74 -5.26 6.37 -2.49
CA THR A 74 -5.21 5.42 -3.61
C THR A 74 -6.12 4.21 -3.39
N THR A 75 -6.42 3.86 -2.16
CA THR A 75 -7.29 2.75 -1.76
C THR A 75 -8.71 2.94 -2.28
N LYS A 76 -9.23 1.94 -3.01
CA LYS A 76 -10.62 1.90 -3.47
C LYS A 76 -11.50 1.18 -2.44
N TRP A 77 -12.39 1.92 -1.79
CA TRP A 77 -13.31 1.37 -0.81
C TRP A 77 -14.19 0.24 -1.37
N SER A 78 -14.60 0.34 -2.65
CA SER A 78 -15.36 -0.71 -3.34
C SER A 78 -14.68 -2.07 -3.27
N ASP A 79 -13.36 -2.08 -3.36
CA ASP A 79 -12.55 -3.29 -3.48
C ASP A 79 -12.32 -3.95 -2.11
N ILE A 80 -12.18 -3.14 -1.06
CA ILE A 80 -11.87 -3.63 0.30
C ILE A 80 -13.15 -3.94 1.10
N ARG A 81 -14.23 -3.18 0.92
CA ARG A 81 -15.45 -3.26 1.76
C ARG A 81 -16.03 -4.67 1.93
N SER A 82 -15.95 -5.51 0.89
CA SER A 82 -16.48 -6.87 0.90
C SER A 82 -15.68 -7.82 1.80
N HIS A 83 -14.40 -7.49 2.08
CA HIS A 83 -13.49 -8.32 2.87
C HIS A 83 -12.88 -7.57 4.05
N ILE A 84 -13.43 -6.39 4.39
CA ILE A 84 -12.94 -5.54 5.49
C ILE A 84 -12.93 -6.28 6.84
N GLY A 85 -13.88 -7.18 7.07
CA GLY A 85 -13.94 -7.98 8.30
C GLY A 85 -12.70 -8.86 8.48
N LEU A 86 -12.25 -9.54 7.41
CA LEU A 86 -11.03 -10.36 7.45
C LEU A 86 -9.80 -9.48 7.67
N ALA A 87 -9.70 -8.36 6.94
CA ALA A 87 -8.61 -7.40 7.07
C ALA A 87 -8.53 -6.82 8.49
N ALA A 88 -9.65 -6.42 9.07
CA ALA A 88 -9.72 -5.88 10.43
C ALA A 88 -9.31 -6.91 11.50
N VAL A 89 -9.72 -8.18 11.34
CA VAL A 89 -9.30 -9.25 12.28
C VAL A 89 -7.82 -9.56 12.13
N LEU A 90 -7.27 -9.56 10.90
CA LEU A 90 -5.82 -9.70 10.68
C LEU A 90 -5.04 -8.54 11.30
N ALA A 91 -5.52 -7.31 11.14
CA ALA A 91 -4.88 -6.09 11.65
C ALA A 91 -5.00 -5.91 13.17
N THR A 92 -5.92 -6.61 13.83
CA THR A 92 -6.13 -6.50 15.29
C THR A 92 -5.76 -7.78 16.02
N LEU A 93 -6.61 -8.80 15.96
CA LEU A 93 -6.36 -10.09 16.60
C LEU A 93 -5.09 -10.74 16.05
N GLY A 94 -4.88 -10.66 14.74
CA GLY A 94 -3.69 -11.19 14.08
C GLY A 94 -2.41 -10.52 14.62
N VAL A 95 -2.39 -9.21 14.76
CA VAL A 95 -1.26 -8.46 15.35
C VAL A 95 -1.01 -8.92 16.78
N LEU A 96 -2.05 -9.03 17.62
CA LEU A 96 -1.90 -9.49 19.02
C LEU A 96 -1.36 -10.91 19.11
N VAL A 97 -1.86 -11.84 18.30
CA VAL A 97 -1.37 -13.22 18.22
C VAL A 97 0.09 -13.25 17.77
N SER A 98 0.46 -12.44 16.77
CA SER A 98 1.84 -12.33 16.30
C SER A 98 2.77 -11.82 17.41
N ILE A 99 2.37 -10.75 18.11
CA ILE A 99 3.13 -10.19 19.24
C ILE A 99 3.33 -11.24 20.35
N ALA A 100 2.27 -11.94 20.72
CA ALA A 100 2.34 -12.95 21.76
C ALA A 100 3.28 -14.11 21.37
N LEU A 101 3.16 -14.64 20.14
CA LEU A 101 3.99 -15.74 19.67
C LEU A 101 5.46 -15.33 19.54
N VAL A 102 5.75 -14.20 18.92
CA VAL A 102 7.13 -13.71 18.72
C VAL A 102 7.73 -13.28 20.06
N GLY A 103 6.95 -12.63 20.93
CA GLY A 103 7.40 -12.23 22.27
C GLY A 103 7.73 -13.44 23.14
N LEU A 104 6.87 -14.47 23.18
CA LEU A 104 7.15 -15.72 23.90
C LEU A 104 8.38 -16.43 23.35
N PHE A 105 8.52 -16.50 22.02
CA PHE A 105 9.69 -17.09 21.37
C PHE A 105 10.96 -16.29 21.72
N GLY A 106 10.90 -14.97 21.65
CA GLY A 106 11.99 -14.07 22.03
C GLY A 106 12.45 -14.29 23.47
N TYR A 107 11.50 -14.42 24.39
CA TYR A 107 11.80 -14.62 25.80
C TYR A 107 12.35 -16.03 26.11
N TYR A 108 11.66 -17.09 25.67
CA TYR A 108 12.03 -18.46 26.04
C TYR A 108 13.17 -19.05 25.20
N VAL A 109 13.22 -18.73 23.91
CA VAL A 109 14.18 -19.33 22.97
C VAL A 109 15.38 -18.43 22.72
N LEU A 110 15.14 -17.16 22.40
CA LEU A 110 16.23 -16.21 22.15
C LEU A 110 16.84 -15.65 23.43
N ARG A 111 16.21 -15.91 24.60
CA ARG A 111 16.66 -15.45 25.92
C ARG A 111 16.78 -13.92 26.03
N LEU A 112 15.96 -13.21 25.30
CA LEU A 112 15.88 -11.76 25.39
C LEU A 112 15.15 -11.32 26.68
N PRO A 113 15.49 -10.15 27.26
CA PRO A 113 14.70 -9.56 28.33
C PRO A 113 13.22 -9.45 27.94
N ALA A 114 12.30 -9.69 28.88
CA ALA A 114 10.87 -9.76 28.57
C ALA A 114 10.34 -8.53 27.80
N GLY A 115 10.77 -7.33 28.20
CA GLY A 115 10.38 -6.09 27.52
C GLY A 115 10.91 -6.03 26.07
N VAL A 116 12.15 -6.40 25.85
CA VAL A 116 12.76 -6.44 24.50
C VAL A 116 12.09 -7.50 23.63
N ALA A 117 11.72 -8.65 24.20
CA ALA A 117 11.01 -9.71 23.50
C ALA A 117 9.61 -9.28 23.04
N VAL A 118 8.86 -8.57 23.89
CA VAL A 118 7.55 -7.99 23.55
C VAL A 118 7.71 -6.91 22.48
N LEU A 119 8.70 -6.02 22.61
CA LEU A 119 9.02 -5.02 21.60
C LEU A 119 9.38 -5.63 20.26
N LEU A 120 10.20 -6.72 20.24
CA LEU A 120 10.50 -7.44 19.00
C LEU A 120 9.21 -7.95 18.33
N GLY A 121 8.29 -8.53 19.10
CA GLY A 121 7.00 -8.98 18.60
C GLY A 121 6.15 -7.83 18.04
N ALA A 122 6.05 -6.72 18.80
CA ALA A 122 5.24 -5.57 18.40
C ALA A 122 5.80 -4.89 17.14
N ILE A 123 7.11 -4.67 17.09
CA ILE A 123 7.79 -4.01 15.97
C ILE A 123 7.71 -4.85 14.68
N THR A 124 7.81 -6.18 14.79
CA THR A 124 7.77 -7.07 13.62
C THR A 124 6.37 -7.52 13.20
N ALA A 125 5.32 -7.10 13.92
CA ALA A 125 3.95 -7.51 13.62
C ALA A 125 3.37 -6.88 12.33
N PRO A 126 3.55 -5.57 12.00
CA PRO A 126 2.92 -4.96 10.83
C PRO A 126 3.45 -5.52 9.52
N THR A 127 2.57 -5.58 8.51
CA THR A 127 2.85 -6.06 7.16
C THR A 127 2.78 -4.91 6.15
N ASP A 128 3.50 -5.04 5.04
CA ASP A 128 3.58 -4.01 3.99
C ASP A 128 2.99 -4.54 2.68
N ALA A 129 1.79 -4.08 2.34
CA ALA A 129 1.12 -4.42 1.09
C ALA A 129 1.79 -3.77 -0.12
N ALA A 130 2.41 -2.58 0.01
CA ALA A 130 3.06 -1.91 -1.10
C ALA A 130 4.23 -2.74 -1.64
N ALA A 131 5.03 -3.34 -0.74
CA ALA A 131 6.09 -4.26 -1.13
C ALA A 131 5.54 -5.49 -1.86
N VAL A 132 4.42 -6.06 -1.39
CA VAL A 132 3.74 -7.21 -2.02
C VAL A 132 3.25 -6.86 -3.42
N PHE A 133 2.51 -5.76 -3.56
CA PHE A 133 1.93 -5.34 -4.84
C PHE A 133 2.98 -4.92 -5.86
N SER A 134 4.12 -4.38 -5.42
CA SER A 134 5.22 -4.03 -6.32
C SER A 134 5.75 -5.25 -7.09
N VAL A 135 5.71 -6.43 -6.48
CA VAL A 135 6.18 -7.70 -7.06
C VAL A 135 5.08 -8.45 -7.80
N LEU A 136 3.83 -8.31 -7.34
CA LEU A 136 2.68 -9.01 -7.92
C LEU A 136 2.01 -8.26 -9.07
N ARG A 137 2.55 -7.13 -9.50
CA ARG A 137 2.03 -6.37 -10.65
C ARG A 137 1.87 -7.26 -11.87
N GLY A 138 0.67 -7.25 -12.46
CA GLY A 138 0.35 -8.07 -13.64
C GLY A 138 -0.03 -9.53 -13.34
N LEU A 139 -0.13 -9.94 -12.08
CA LEU A 139 -0.67 -11.24 -11.69
C LEU A 139 -2.11 -11.08 -11.18
N SER A 140 -3.02 -11.82 -11.80
CA SER A 140 -4.44 -11.82 -11.40
C SER A 140 -4.64 -12.77 -10.22
N LEU A 141 -4.63 -12.23 -9.01
CA LEU A 141 -4.93 -12.95 -7.78
C LEU A 141 -6.42 -12.85 -7.42
N PRO A 142 -6.95 -13.78 -6.59
CA PRO A 142 -8.31 -13.68 -6.09
C PRO A 142 -8.54 -12.34 -5.37
N HIS A 143 -9.65 -11.69 -5.66
CA HIS A 143 -10.01 -10.38 -5.11
C HIS A 143 -10.00 -10.36 -3.57
N ARG A 144 -10.39 -11.47 -2.92
CA ARG A 144 -10.32 -11.63 -1.47
C ARG A 144 -8.90 -11.50 -0.93
N VAL A 145 -7.93 -12.11 -1.60
CA VAL A 145 -6.52 -12.09 -1.18
C VAL A 145 -5.96 -10.67 -1.29
N MET A 146 -6.22 -10.01 -2.42
CA MET A 146 -5.80 -8.62 -2.64
C MET A 146 -6.40 -7.68 -1.61
N ALA A 147 -7.72 -7.73 -1.42
CA ALA A 147 -8.43 -6.90 -0.44
C ALA A 147 -8.00 -7.18 1.01
N ALA A 148 -7.68 -8.44 1.35
CA ALA A 148 -7.19 -8.78 2.68
C ALA A 148 -5.79 -8.21 2.94
N LEU A 149 -4.86 -8.31 1.97
CA LEU A 149 -3.51 -7.77 2.10
C LEU A 149 -3.51 -6.25 2.19
N GLU A 150 -4.25 -5.58 1.30
CA GLU A 150 -4.35 -4.12 1.29
C GLU A 150 -5.01 -3.58 2.56
N GLY A 151 -6.13 -4.20 2.96
CA GLY A 151 -6.82 -3.80 4.16
C GLY A 151 -6.08 -4.13 5.46
N GLU A 152 -5.38 -5.28 5.53
CA GLU A 152 -4.52 -5.61 6.67
C GLU A 152 -3.44 -4.56 6.86
N SER A 153 -2.67 -4.27 5.81
CA SER A 153 -1.56 -3.31 5.86
C SER A 153 -2.03 -1.90 6.21
N GLY A 154 -3.11 -1.42 5.59
CA GLY A 154 -3.61 -0.07 5.90
C GLY A 154 -4.17 0.10 7.31
N LEU A 155 -4.63 -1.00 7.94
CA LEU A 155 -5.25 -0.95 9.27
C LEU A 155 -4.30 -1.34 10.40
N ASN A 156 -3.19 -2.06 10.14
CA ASN A 156 -2.32 -2.59 11.20
C ASN A 156 -1.25 -1.60 11.68
N ASP A 157 -0.89 -0.60 10.88
CA ASP A 157 0.17 0.34 11.22
C ASP A 157 -0.20 1.18 12.44
N ALA A 158 -1.40 1.76 12.46
CA ALA A 158 -1.84 2.62 13.57
C ALA A 158 -1.88 1.90 14.93
N PRO A 159 -2.52 0.72 15.10
CA PRO A 159 -2.50 0.01 16.37
C PRO A 159 -1.09 -0.46 16.75
N THR A 160 -0.25 -0.80 15.78
CA THR A 160 1.11 -1.26 16.06
C THR A 160 2.00 -0.13 16.59
N VAL A 161 1.90 1.09 16.03
CA VAL A 161 2.59 2.28 16.57
C VAL A 161 2.23 2.48 18.04
N LEU A 162 0.93 2.45 18.37
CA LEU A 162 0.46 2.63 19.76
C LEU A 162 1.01 1.52 20.67
N LEU A 163 0.98 0.27 20.22
CA LEU A 163 1.51 -0.86 20.98
C LEU A 163 3.02 -0.76 21.23
N VAL A 164 3.80 -0.33 20.24
CA VAL A 164 5.26 -0.16 20.39
C VAL A 164 5.58 0.98 21.35
N VAL A 165 4.90 2.13 21.22
CA VAL A 165 5.08 3.27 22.13
C VAL A 165 4.73 2.86 23.56
N ALA A 166 3.59 2.21 23.76
CA ALA A 166 3.13 1.75 25.07
C ALA A 166 4.08 0.69 25.68
N ALA A 167 4.53 -0.28 24.89
CA ALA A 167 5.50 -1.28 25.34
C ALA A 167 6.84 -0.64 25.71
N THR A 168 7.27 0.39 24.96
CA THR A 168 8.48 1.16 25.26
C THR A 168 8.36 1.89 26.60
N GLN A 169 7.25 2.57 26.86
CA GLN A 169 6.98 3.23 28.13
C GLN A 169 6.94 2.24 29.30
N TYR A 170 6.35 1.05 29.07
CA TYR A 170 6.33 0.01 30.09
C TYR A 170 7.74 -0.47 30.47
N VAL A 171 8.62 -0.66 29.48
CA VAL A 171 10.03 -1.04 29.71
C VAL A 171 10.80 0.06 30.44
N MET A 172 10.49 1.32 30.20
CA MET A 172 11.10 2.47 30.91
C MET A 172 10.62 2.61 32.35
N GLY A 173 9.67 1.81 32.80
CA GLY A 173 9.11 1.91 34.15
C GLY A 173 8.12 3.08 34.34
N THR A 174 7.60 3.62 33.24
CA THR A 174 6.58 4.68 33.21
C THR A 174 5.28 4.16 32.59
N PRO A 175 4.71 3.04 33.09
CA PRO A 175 3.51 2.47 32.49
C PRO A 175 2.32 3.43 32.66
N PRO A 176 1.37 3.43 31.71
CA PRO A 176 0.12 4.16 31.85
C PRO A 176 -0.65 3.75 33.11
N GLU A 177 -1.43 4.68 33.67
CA GLU A 177 -2.26 4.41 34.82
C GLU A 177 -3.29 3.30 34.59
N GLY A 178 -3.58 2.50 35.59
CA GLY A 178 -4.59 1.40 35.49
C GLY A 178 -4.04 0.05 35.06
N GLY A 179 -2.71 -0.12 34.96
CA GLY A 179 -2.08 -1.39 34.62
C GLY A 179 -2.42 -1.90 33.21
N PRO A 180 -2.39 -3.23 32.95
CA PRO A 180 -2.63 -3.78 31.61
C PRO A 180 -4.01 -3.45 31.03
N TRP A 181 -5.04 -3.37 31.86
CA TRP A 181 -6.39 -3.02 31.41
C TRP A 181 -6.56 -1.55 31.10
N GLY A 182 -5.90 -0.67 31.88
CA GLY A 182 -5.84 0.76 31.59
C GLY A 182 -5.12 1.02 30.27
N LEU A 183 -3.99 0.34 30.03
CA LEU A 183 -3.26 0.39 28.78
C LEU A 183 -4.12 -0.07 27.58
N ALA A 184 -4.80 -1.22 27.70
CA ALA A 184 -5.68 -1.71 26.66
C ALA A 184 -6.82 -0.73 26.36
N GLY A 185 -7.43 -0.16 27.40
CA GLY A 185 -8.48 0.86 27.27
C GLY A 185 -7.98 2.13 26.58
N MET A 186 -6.79 2.60 26.91
CA MET A 186 -6.15 3.76 26.29
C MET A 186 -5.89 3.51 24.79
N ILE A 187 -5.29 2.37 24.42
CA ILE A 187 -5.02 2.01 23.02
C ILE A 187 -6.33 1.96 22.23
N VAL A 188 -7.38 1.33 22.77
CA VAL A 188 -8.69 1.26 22.11
C VAL A 188 -9.29 2.66 21.96
N LEU A 189 -9.22 3.51 22.99
CA LEU A 189 -9.74 4.87 22.94
C LEU A 189 -9.00 5.72 21.90
N GLU A 190 -7.67 5.68 21.91
CA GLU A 190 -6.84 6.43 20.95
C GLU A 190 -7.10 5.94 19.50
N LEU A 191 -7.19 4.65 19.30
CA LEU A 191 -7.43 4.07 17.96
C LEU A 191 -8.85 4.41 17.47
N VAL A 192 -9.88 4.11 18.25
CA VAL A 192 -11.29 4.37 17.87
C VAL A 192 -11.54 5.87 17.74
N GLY A 193 -10.99 6.67 18.64
CA GLY A 193 -11.06 8.13 18.59
C GLY A 193 -10.37 8.68 17.34
N GLY A 194 -9.19 8.15 16.98
CA GLY A 194 -8.47 8.52 15.76
C GLY A 194 -9.26 8.16 14.49
N LEU A 195 -9.84 6.96 14.42
CA LEU A 195 -10.71 6.54 13.30
C LEU A 195 -11.92 7.46 13.17
N ALA A 196 -12.60 7.78 14.28
CA ALA A 196 -13.76 8.67 14.32
C ALA A 196 -13.39 10.10 13.89
N LEU A 197 -12.27 10.63 14.42
CA LEU A 197 -11.76 11.93 14.04
C LEU A 197 -11.43 11.99 12.55
N GLY A 198 -10.71 10.99 12.04
CA GLY A 198 -10.36 10.90 10.62
C GLY A 198 -11.60 10.87 9.71
N LEU A 199 -12.64 10.16 10.12
CA LEU A 199 -13.93 10.14 9.41
C LEU A 199 -14.58 11.53 9.40
N VAL A 200 -14.66 12.20 10.55
CA VAL A 200 -15.27 13.54 10.66
C VAL A 200 -14.49 14.55 9.83
N VAL A 201 -13.17 14.61 10.00
CA VAL A 201 -12.31 15.53 9.24
C VAL A 201 -12.38 15.25 7.75
N GLY A 202 -12.39 13.97 7.34
CA GLY A 202 -12.54 13.56 5.95
C GLY A 202 -13.88 13.98 5.34
N LEU A 203 -14.98 13.82 6.06
CA LEU A 203 -16.32 14.26 5.59
C LEU A 203 -16.42 15.78 5.48
N VAL A 204 -15.86 16.51 6.43
CA VAL A 204 -15.78 17.99 6.38
C VAL A 204 -14.92 18.42 5.20
N GLY A 205 -13.74 17.82 5.01
CA GLY A 205 -12.83 18.08 3.89
C GLY A 205 -13.49 17.81 2.54
N ARG A 206 -14.19 16.66 2.41
CA ARG A 206 -14.99 16.33 1.23
C ARG A 206 -16.04 17.43 0.93
N GLY A 207 -16.76 17.88 1.94
CA GLY A 207 -17.80 18.92 1.79
C GLY A 207 -17.21 20.26 1.36
N LEU A 208 -16.05 20.62 1.91
CA LEU A 208 -15.36 21.87 1.63
C LEU A 208 -14.75 21.86 0.21
N LEU A 209 -13.96 20.84 -0.11
CA LEU A 209 -13.26 20.71 -1.39
C LEU A 209 -14.20 20.59 -2.60
N ARG A 210 -15.43 20.08 -2.38
CA ARG A 210 -16.47 20.08 -3.44
C ARG A 210 -17.08 21.45 -3.72
N ARG A 211 -17.08 22.36 -2.73
CA ARG A 211 -17.73 23.67 -2.83
C ARG A 211 -16.76 24.78 -3.20
N VAL A 212 -15.51 24.63 -2.87
CA VAL A 212 -14.48 25.65 -3.14
C VAL A 212 -13.95 25.48 -4.55
N ALA A 213 -14.20 26.47 -5.41
CA ALA A 213 -13.58 26.55 -6.73
C ALA A 213 -12.15 27.10 -6.55
N LEU A 214 -11.15 26.22 -6.64
CA LEU A 214 -9.75 26.65 -6.58
C LEU A 214 -9.30 27.21 -7.93
N PRO A 215 -8.44 28.25 -7.94
CA PRO A 215 -8.03 28.95 -9.16
C PRO A 215 -7.12 28.12 -10.08
N SER A 216 -6.60 26.98 -9.61
CA SER A 216 -5.73 26.09 -10.40
C SER A 216 -6.02 24.63 -10.08
N SER A 217 -6.00 23.77 -11.08
CA SER A 217 -6.16 22.31 -10.95
C SER A 217 -5.11 21.69 -10.04
N GLY A 218 -3.88 22.21 -10.04
CA GLY A 218 -2.78 21.75 -9.20
C GLY A 218 -2.96 22.01 -7.70
N LEU A 219 -3.86 22.92 -7.31
CA LEU A 219 -4.14 23.20 -5.90
C LEU A 219 -5.03 22.12 -5.24
N TYR A 220 -5.87 21.42 -6.01
CA TYR A 220 -6.71 20.35 -5.46
C TYR A 220 -5.93 19.20 -4.86
N PRO A 221 -4.91 18.62 -5.54
CA PRO A 221 -4.02 17.63 -4.96
C PRO A 221 -3.36 18.09 -3.65
N ILE A 222 -2.81 19.31 -3.66
CA ILE A 222 -2.13 19.87 -2.48
C ILE A 222 -3.11 20.04 -1.33
N ALA A 223 -4.29 20.63 -1.59
CA ALA A 223 -5.31 20.82 -0.58
C ALA A 223 -5.83 19.50 0.00
N THR A 224 -5.99 18.46 -0.84
CA THR A 224 -6.45 17.14 -0.40
C THR A 224 -5.42 16.46 0.51
N LEU A 225 -4.14 16.49 0.12
CA LEU A 225 -3.06 15.93 0.94
C LEU A 225 -2.88 16.73 2.26
N ALA A 226 -2.90 18.05 2.17
CA ALA A 226 -2.82 18.91 3.36
C ALA A 226 -3.97 18.65 4.34
N TRP A 227 -5.19 18.41 3.82
CA TRP A 227 -6.34 18.07 4.64
C TRP A 227 -6.18 16.73 5.37
N ALA A 228 -5.62 15.73 4.71
CA ALA A 228 -5.27 14.45 5.35
C ALA A 228 -4.22 14.64 6.44
N VAL A 229 -3.18 15.46 6.21
CA VAL A 229 -2.15 15.77 7.21
C VAL A 229 -2.73 16.56 8.41
N VAL A 230 -3.72 17.42 8.17
CA VAL A 230 -4.46 18.10 9.27
C VAL A 230 -5.14 17.07 10.19
N ALA A 231 -5.72 15.99 9.62
CA ALA A 231 -6.30 14.93 10.45
C ALA A 231 -5.26 14.26 11.34
N TYR A 232 -4.04 14.02 10.82
CA TYR A 232 -2.92 13.52 11.60
C TYR A 232 -2.57 14.46 12.76
N GLY A 233 -2.34 15.75 12.45
CA GLY A 233 -1.95 16.75 13.43
C GLY A 233 -3.00 16.95 14.52
N LEU A 234 -4.29 17.03 14.13
CA LEU A 234 -5.38 17.15 15.11
C LEU A 234 -5.44 15.91 16.02
N GLY A 235 -5.33 14.70 15.45
CA GLY A 235 -5.32 13.46 16.24
C GLY A 235 -4.19 13.46 17.27
N SER A 236 -2.98 13.78 16.83
CA SER A 236 -1.79 13.81 17.69
C SER A 236 -1.90 14.87 18.80
N VAL A 237 -2.42 16.06 18.51
CA VAL A 237 -2.57 17.15 19.50
C VAL A 237 -3.57 16.82 20.61
N ILE A 238 -4.64 16.09 20.28
CA ILE A 238 -5.67 15.71 21.27
C ILE A 238 -5.45 14.30 21.84
N HIS A 239 -4.25 13.75 21.70
CA HIS A 239 -3.87 12.42 22.19
C HIS A 239 -4.75 11.28 21.66
N LEU A 240 -5.12 11.34 20.37
CA LEU A 240 -5.71 10.25 19.62
C LEU A 240 -4.71 9.74 18.57
N SER A 241 -5.00 8.58 17.98
CA SER A 241 -4.13 8.04 16.94
C SER A 241 -4.15 8.90 15.67
N GLY A 242 -3.12 9.73 15.47
CA GLY A 242 -2.95 10.54 14.27
C GLY A 242 -2.81 9.68 13.00
N PHE A 243 -2.16 8.51 13.10
CA PHE A 243 -2.00 7.58 11.99
C PHE A 243 -3.34 6.97 11.54
N ALA A 244 -4.20 6.60 12.50
CA ALA A 244 -5.56 6.16 12.17
C ALA A 244 -6.39 7.29 11.54
N ALA A 245 -6.25 8.51 12.08
CA ALA A 245 -6.98 9.68 11.59
C ALA A 245 -6.58 10.05 10.16
N VAL A 246 -5.28 10.11 9.83
CA VAL A 246 -4.82 10.43 8.48
C VAL A 246 -5.26 9.37 7.46
N TYR A 247 -5.12 8.09 7.81
CA TYR A 247 -5.50 7.00 6.91
C TYR A 247 -7.00 7.04 6.56
N ILE A 248 -7.88 7.11 7.56
CA ILE A 248 -9.33 7.16 7.33
C ILE A 248 -9.75 8.44 6.62
N CYS A 249 -9.19 9.59 6.98
CA CYS A 249 -9.44 10.85 6.28
C CYS A 249 -9.06 10.73 4.80
N ALA A 250 -7.89 10.17 4.50
CA ALA A 250 -7.41 9.95 3.14
C ALA A 250 -8.30 8.96 2.36
N VAL A 251 -8.74 7.85 2.97
CA VAL A 251 -9.70 6.92 2.36
C VAL A 251 -11.02 7.63 2.01
N VAL A 252 -11.55 8.45 2.90
CA VAL A 252 -12.79 9.22 2.64
C VAL A 252 -12.61 10.18 1.48
N LEU A 253 -11.50 10.92 1.43
CA LEU A 253 -11.20 11.88 0.37
C LEU A 253 -10.90 11.19 -0.96
N GLY A 254 -10.14 10.09 -0.96
CA GLY A 254 -9.77 9.31 -2.15
C GLY A 254 -10.96 8.63 -2.84
N ASN A 255 -12.04 8.35 -2.07
CA ASN A 255 -13.28 7.76 -2.58
C ASN A 255 -14.39 8.78 -2.79
N ALA A 256 -14.14 10.05 -2.53
CA ALA A 256 -15.08 11.12 -2.81
C ALA A 256 -15.01 11.56 -4.29
N ASP A 257 -16.15 12.02 -4.84
CA ASP A 257 -16.17 12.65 -6.17
C ASP A 257 -15.65 14.10 -6.04
N LEU A 258 -14.32 14.22 -5.91
CA LEU A 258 -13.63 15.50 -5.88
C LEU A 258 -13.21 15.91 -7.28
N PRO A 259 -13.14 17.24 -7.55
CA PRO A 259 -12.54 17.73 -8.78
C PRO A 259 -11.08 17.23 -8.91
N HIS A 260 -10.64 16.96 -10.13
CA HIS A 260 -9.26 16.53 -10.43
C HIS A 260 -8.77 15.28 -9.69
N ARG A 261 -9.66 14.32 -9.43
CA ARG A 261 -9.37 13.10 -8.66
C ARG A 261 -8.15 12.33 -9.17
N HIS A 262 -7.99 12.22 -10.50
CA HIS A 262 -6.83 11.53 -11.09
C HIS A 262 -5.53 12.26 -10.82
N ALA A 263 -5.52 13.59 -11.03
CA ALA A 263 -4.36 14.42 -10.70
C ALA A 263 -4.01 14.32 -9.21
N THR A 264 -5.02 14.25 -8.33
CA THR A 264 -4.82 14.09 -6.88
C THR A 264 -4.15 12.75 -6.56
N ARG A 265 -4.58 11.64 -7.17
CA ARG A 265 -3.97 10.33 -6.96
C ARG A 265 -2.53 10.28 -7.47
N SER A 266 -2.29 10.71 -8.71
CA SER A 266 -0.94 10.72 -9.27
C SER A 266 0.03 11.62 -8.49
N PHE A 267 -0.47 12.77 -7.99
CA PHE A 267 0.34 13.64 -7.12
C PHE A 267 0.63 12.97 -5.78
N ALA A 268 -0.37 12.35 -5.15
CA ALA A 268 -0.18 11.63 -3.89
C ALA A 268 0.81 10.48 -4.04
N GLU A 269 0.72 9.68 -5.11
CA GLU A 269 1.68 8.64 -5.45
C GLU A 269 3.09 9.20 -5.61
N GLY A 270 3.26 10.33 -6.30
CA GLY A 270 4.57 10.98 -6.45
C GLY A 270 5.17 11.44 -5.12
N VAL A 271 4.35 12.05 -4.24
CA VAL A 271 4.78 12.46 -2.89
C VAL A 271 5.07 11.24 -2.02
N GLY A 272 4.26 10.17 -2.12
CA GLY A 272 4.50 8.89 -1.47
C GLY A 272 5.86 8.29 -1.86
N TRP A 273 6.21 8.29 -3.15
CA TRP A 273 7.53 7.84 -3.61
C TRP A 273 8.68 8.67 -3.03
N ILE A 274 8.54 10.00 -2.98
CA ILE A 274 9.56 10.88 -2.37
C ILE A 274 9.72 10.55 -0.89
N ALA A 275 8.62 10.39 -0.16
CA ALA A 275 8.63 10.01 1.25
C ALA A 275 9.29 8.64 1.47
N GLN A 276 8.94 7.62 0.65
CA GLN A 276 9.54 6.29 0.71
C GLN A 276 11.04 6.32 0.41
N ILE A 277 11.47 6.97 -0.68
CA ILE A 277 12.89 7.08 -1.03
C ILE A 277 13.66 7.75 0.11
N GLY A 278 13.19 8.91 0.58
CA GLY A 278 13.83 9.63 1.69
C GLY A 278 13.94 8.79 2.95
N LEU A 279 12.85 8.13 3.32
CA LEU A 279 12.76 7.27 4.49
C LEU A 279 13.75 6.10 4.42
N PHE A 280 13.71 5.29 3.35
CA PHE A 280 14.56 4.11 3.25
C PHE A 280 16.05 4.46 3.11
N VAL A 281 16.38 5.53 2.39
CA VAL A 281 17.76 6.01 2.32
C VAL A 281 18.23 6.48 3.70
N MET A 282 17.42 7.23 4.43
CA MET A 282 17.73 7.70 5.78
C MET A 282 17.91 6.53 6.77
N LEU A 283 17.02 5.54 6.73
CA LEU A 283 17.15 4.34 7.58
C LEU A 283 18.38 3.51 7.21
N GLY A 284 18.76 3.49 5.93
CA GLY A 284 19.99 2.87 5.48
C GLY A 284 21.25 3.60 5.98
N LEU A 285 21.24 4.94 5.99
CA LEU A 285 22.32 5.77 6.57
C LEU A 285 22.46 5.47 8.07
N LEU A 286 21.35 5.46 8.81
CA LEU A 286 21.35 5.19 10.25
C LEU A 286 21.91 3.80 10.57
N ALA A 287 21.53 2.78 9.79
CA ALA A 287 21.89 1.41 10.06
C ALA A 287 23.39 1.12 10.00
N VAL A 288 24.18 1.88 9.23
CA VAL A 288 25.64 1.72 9.16
C VAL A 288 26.29 2.07 10.48
N HIS A 289 25.77 3.05 11.21
CA HIS A 289 26.30 3.52 12.49
C HIS A 289 25.85 2.67 13.68
N GLU A 290 24.74 1.95 13.54
CA GLU A 290 24.15 1.10 14.59
C GLU A 290 24.88 -0.24 14.81
N HIS A 291 26.04 -0.45 14.21
CA HIS A 291 26.93 -1.59 14.42
C HIS A 291 26.21 -2.95 14.41
N ILE A 292 25.73 -3.36 13.23
CA ILE A 292 25.12 -4.70 13.06
C ILE A 292 26.12 -5.78 13.43
N THR A 293 25.84 -6.51 14.50
CA THR A 293 26.71 -7.55 15.03
C THR A 293 26.35 -8.93 14.47
N TRP A 294 27.28 -9.88 14.55
CA TRP A 294 26.97 -11.28 14.23
C TRP A 294 25.86 -11.86 15.13
N GLN A 295 25.73 -11.35 16.35
CA GLN A 295 24.65 -11.72 17.26
C GLN A 295 23.32 -11.23 16.73
N SER A 296 23.20 -9.95 16.29
CA SER A 296 21.96 -9.43 15.71
C SER A 296 21.58 -10.16 14.42
N LEU A 297 22.56 -10.51 13.58
CA LEU A 297 22.33 -11.31 12.38
C LEU A 297 21.75 -12.70 12.71
N PHE A 298 22.37 -13.40 13.65
CA PHE A 298 21.90 -14.74 14.06
C PHE A 298 20.49 -14.68 14.65
N LEU A 299 20.25 -13.74 15.59
CA LEU A 299 18.94 -13.56 16.22
C LEU A 299 17.87 -13.14 15.20
N ALA A 300 18.22 -12.29 14.24
CA ALA A 300 17.30 -11.88 13.16
C ALA A 300 16.87 -13.06 12.28
N VAL A 301 17.82 -13.92 11.90
CA VAL A 301 17.51 -15.10 11.08
C VAL A 301 16.63 -16.07 11.85
N VAL A 302 16.96 -16.36 13.12
CA VAL A 302 16.18 -17.30 13.93
C VAL A 302 14.79 -16.76 14.24
N ALA A 303 14.66 -15.47 14.65
CA ALA A 303 13.39 -14.81 14.88
C ALA A 303 12.54 -14.75 13.61
N GLY A 304 13.16 -14.43 12.48
CA GLY A 304 12.48 -14.31 11.20
C GLY A 304 12.00 -15.64 10.65
N LEU A 305 12.76 -16.71 10.81
CA LEU A 305 12.31 -18.08 10.47
C LEU A 305 11.09 -18.47 11.31
N PHE A 306 11.14 -18.21 12.62
CA PHE A 306 10.00 -18.47 13.49
C PHE A 306 8.78 -17.63 13.11
N LEU A 307 8.97 -16.33 12.88
CA LEU A 307 7.89 -15.43 12.48
C LEU A 307 7.25 -15.89 11.16
N THR A 308 8.07 -16.19 10.15
CA THR A 308 7.58 -16.52 8.80
C THR A 308 6.95 -17.92 8.73
N LEU A 309 7.56 -18.91 9.37
CA LEU A 309 7.15 -20.31 9.23
C LEU A 309 6.19 -20.79 10.32
N VAL A 310 6.12 -20.11 11.46
CA VAL A 310 5.29 -20.53 12.60
C VAL A 310 4.29 -19.44 13.00
N ALA A 311 4.77 -18.26 13.38
CA ALA A 311 3.89 -17.23 13.94
C ALA A 311 2.89 -16.71 12.89
N ARG A 312 3.35 -16.38 11.68
CA ARG A 312 2.50 -15.87 10.63
C ARG A 312 1.43 -16.87 10.13
N PRO A 313 1.74 -18.15 9.85
CA PRO A 313 0.73 -19.16 9.55
C PRO A 313 -0.34 -19.32 10.64
N ILE A 314 0.08 -19.36 11.92
CA ILE A 314 -0.86 -19.44 13.06
C ILE A 314 -1.73 -18.18 13.11
N THR A 315 -1.14 -17.00 12.94
CA THR A 315 -1.84 -15.72 12.92
C THR A 315 -2.91 -15.69 11.84
N VAL A 316 -2.55 -16.06 10.62
CA VAL A 316 -3.49 -16.10 9.48
C VAL A 316 -4.56 -17.15 9.69
N TRP A 317 -4.21 -18.33 10.18
CA TRP A 317 -5.16 -19.39 10.47
C TRP A 317 -6.19 -18.96 11.52
N VAL A 318 -5.74 -18.44 12.67
CA VAL A 318 -6.63 -17.95 13.74
C VAL A 318 -7.54 -16.84 13.23
N SER A 319 -7.02 -15.88 12.47
CA SER A 319 -7.80 -14.77 11.92
C SER A 319 -8.79 -15.19 10.83
N SER A 320 -8.54 -16.30 10.14
CA SER A 320 -9.34 -16.78 9.01
C SER A 320 -10.48 -17.73 9.37
N VAL A 321 -10.50 -18.25 10.60
CA VAL A 321 -11.47 -19.28 11.05
C VAL A 321 -12.92 -18.86 10.79
N TRP A 322 -13.25 -17.59 11.07
CA TRP A 322 -14.62 -17.08 10.94
C TRP A 322 -15.02 -16.75 9.48
N PHE A 323 -14.05 -16.66 8.55
CA PHE A 323 -14.29 -16.17 7.19
C PHE A 323 -14.26 -17.28 6.13
N LYS A 324 -14.10 -18.55 6.53
CA LYS A 324 -14.05 -19.70 5.62
C LYS A 324 -13.06 -19.49 4.46
N VAL A 325 -11.90 -18.94 4.76
CA VAL A 325 -10.84 -18.72 3.76
C VAL A 325 -10.26 -20.07 3.34
N PRO A 326 -10.14 -20.37 2.03
CA PRO A 326 -9.53 -21.61 1.56
C PRO A 326 -8.06 -21.72 2.03
N TRP A 327 -7.61 -22.93 2.36
CA TRP A 327 -6.25 -23.17 2.86
C TRP A 327 -5.16 -22.65 1.95
N ARG A 328 -5.38 -22.69 0.62
CA ARG A 328 -4.43 -22.15 -0.38
C ARG A 328 -4.25 -20.65 -0.25
N GLU A 329 -5.33 -19.92 -0.05
CA GLU A 329 -5.31 -18.48 0.20
C GLU A 329 -4.64 -18.18 1.56
N GLN A 330 -4.90 -18.98 2.61
CA GLN A 330 -4.26 -18.83 3.91
C GLN A 330 -2.73 -19.02 3.83
N VAL A 331 -2.26 -20.05 3.11
CA VAL A 331 -0.83 -20.28 2.89
C VAL A 331 -0.20 -19.10 2.13
N PHE A 332 -0.91 -18.58 1.12
CA PHE A 332 -0.42 -17.43 0.37
C PHE A 332 -0.37 -16.17 1.24
N LEU A 333 -1.44 -15.85 2.00
CA LEU A 333 -1.47 -14.72 2.93
C LEU A 333 -0.37 -14.82 4.00
N SER A 334 -0.06 -16.05 4.43
CA SER A 334 1.04 -16.29 5.37
C SER A 334 2.40 -15.95 4.76
N TRP A 335 2.64 -16.34 3.52
CA TRP A 335 3.89 -16.06 2.81
C TRP A 335 3.98 -14.62 2.32
N ALA A 336 2.87 -14.01 1.93
CA ALA A 336 2.79 -12.63 1.44
C ALA A 336 2.88 -11.57 2.55
N GLY A 337 3.02 -11.96 3.80
CA GLY A 337 3.22 -11.03 4.91
C GLY A 337 4.61 -10.39 4.88
N LEU A 338 4.95 -9.63 3.83
CA LEU A 338 6.21 -8.88 3.74
C LEU A 338 6.27 -7.77 4.78
N ARG A 339 7.48 -7.41 5.17
CA ARG A 339 7.75 -6.28 6.07
C ARG A 339 8.53 -5.22 5.32
N GLY A 340 8.05 -3.97 5.43
CA GLY A 340 8.65 -2.80 4.78
C GLY A 340 9.41 -1.91 5.76
N ALA A 341 9.25 -0.59 5.57
CA ALA A 341 9.88 0.42 6.42
C ALA A 341 9.31 0.47 7.84
N VAL A 342 8.03 0.16 8.01
CA VAL A 342 7.31 0.38 9.28
C VAL A 342 8.01 -0.31 10.45
N PRO A 343 8.41 -1.60 10.40
CA PRO A 343 9.19 -2.22 11.46
C PRO A 343 10.50 -1.50 11.78
N ILE A 344 11.23 -1.02 10.78
CA ILE A 344 12.52 -0.33 11.00
C ILE A 344 12.28 1.02 11.66
N ILE A 345 11.23 1.78 11.24
CA ILE A 345 10.85 3.03 11.90
C ILE A 345 10.43 2.77 13.34
N LEU A 346 9.61 1.75 13.58
CA LEU A 346 9.16 1.41 14.92
C LEU A 346 10.33 1.00 15.83
N ALA A 347 11.38 0.38 15.28
CA ALA A 347 12.59 0.08 16.03
C ALA A 347 13.37 1.33 16.46
N THR A 348 13.17 2.48 15.78
CA THR A 348 13.75 3.76 16.23
C THR A 348 13.07 4.32 17.48
N VAL A 349 11.84 3.90 17.84
CA VAL A 349 11.12 4.37 19.05
C VAL A 349 11.90 4.02 20.32
N PRO A 350 12.17 2.74 20.64
CA PRO A 350 12.96 2.37 21.81
C PRO A 350 14.41 2.88 21.72
N LEU A 351 14.95 3.01 20.50
CA LEU A 351 16.30 3.51 20.28
C LEU A 351 16.40 5.01 20.62
N ALA A 352 15.46 5.84 20.15
CA ALA A 352 15.41 7.27 20.46
C ALA A 352 15.12 7.56 21.93
N MET A 353 14.45 6.64 22.63
CA MET A 353 14.19 6.72 24.07
C MET A 353 15.34 6.17 24.93
N GLY A 354 16.40 5.63 24.33
CA GLY A 354 17.60 5.16 25.03
C GLY A 354 17.39 3.91 25.89
N ILE A 355 16.50 3.01 25.47
CA ILE A 355 16.28 1.74 26.18
C ILE A 355 17.52 0.85 26.08
N THR A 356 17.86 0.16 27.17
CA THR A 356 18.91 -0.88 27.16
C THR A 356 18.57 -1.94 26.10
N ASP A 357 19.59 -2.38 25.35
CA ASP A 357 19.46 -3.34 24.24
C ASP A 357 18.68 -2.84 23.00
N SER A 358 18.30 -1.56 22.93
CA SER A 358 17.60 -1.00 21.76
C SER A 358 18.43 -1.05 20.48
N HIS A 359 19.75 -0.88 20.56
CA HIS A 359 20.68 -1.05 19.43
C HIS A 359 20.66 -2.48 18.90
N LEU A 360 20.67 -3.49 19.80
CA LEU A 360 20.53 -4.88 19.41
C LEU A 360 19.17 -5.15 18.75
N LEU A 361 18.10 -4.62 19.33
CA LEU A 361 16.74 -4.76 18.79
C LEU A 361 16.61 -4.14 17.40
N PHE A 362 17.15 -2.92 17.21
CA PHE A 362 17.19 -2.25 15.90
C PHE A 362 17.96 -3.10 14.88
N GLY A 363 19.14 -3.61 15.23
CA GLY A 363 19.93 -4.48 14.36
C GLY A 363 19.20 -5.78 13.98
N ILE A 364 18.49 -6.42 14.93
CA ILE A 364 17.67 -7.61 14.66
C ILE A 364 16.57 -7.27 13.65
N VAL A 365 15.81 -6.21 13.88
CA VAL A 365 14.68 -5.81 13.01
C VAL A 365 15.16 -5.41 11.63
N PHE A 366 16.24 -4.64 11.56
CA PHE A 366 16.81 -4.17 10.29
C PHE A 366 17.26 -5.35 9.41
N VAL A 367 18.06 -6.26 9.98
CA VAL A 367 18.54 -7.46 9.26
C VAL A 367 17.37 -8.37 8.87
N PHE A 368 16.41 -8.55 9.79
CA PHE A 368 15.20 -9.33 9.52
C PHE A 368 14.44 -8.81 8.31
N VAL A 369 14.17 -7.49 8.25
CA VAL A 369 13.43 -6.89 7.13
C VAL A 369 14.18 -7.12 5.81
N ILE A 370 15.49 -6.89 5.76
CA ILE A 370 16.28 -7.10 4.55
C ILE A 370 16.24 -8.55 4.10
N VAL A 371 16.62 -9.47 4.98
CA VAL A 371 16.81 -10.89 4.62
C VAL A 371 15.49 -11.53 4.20
N PHE A 372 14.43 -11.34 4.99
CA PHE A 372 13.16 -12.01 4.73
C PHE A 372 12.40 -11.36 3.56
N THR A 373 12.46 -10.06 3.40
CA THR A 373 11.85 -9.41 2.23
C THR A 373 12.60 -9.76 0.95
N ALA A 374 13.93 -9.85 0.98
CA ALA A 374 14.73 -10.28 -0.18
C ALA A 374 14.47 -11.74 -0.59
N ILE A 375 14.09 -12.61 0.35
CA ILE A 375 13.76 -14.02 0.06
C ILE A 375 12.29 -14.16 -0.34
N GLN A 376 11.37 -13.58 0.41
CA GLN A 376 9.93 -13.77 0.20
C GLN A 376 9.43 -13.06 -1.05
N ALA A 377 9.83 -11.80 -1.30
CA ALA A 377 9.30 -11.00 -2.39
C ALA A 377 9.51 -11.66 -3.78
N PRO A 378 10.73 -12.08 -4.19
CA PRO A 378 10.93 -12.73 -5.49
C PRO A 378 10.22 -14.08 -5.62
N THR A 379 9.93 -14.75 -4.50
CA THR A 379 9.26 -16.06 -4.49
C THR A 379 7.74 -15.97 -4.53
N LEU A 380 7.13 -14.80 -4.26
CA LEU A 380 5.67 -14.62 -4.26
C LEU A 380 4.99 -15.09 -5.55
N PRO A 381 5.45 -14.72 -6.77
CA PRO A 381 4.83 -15.18 -8.00
C PRO A 381 4.87 -16.69 -8.16
N TRP A 382 5.98 -17.32 -7.75
CA TRP A 382 6.13 -18.78 -7.78
C TRP A 382 5.18 -19.47 -6.80
N VAL A 383 5.05 -18.96 -5.58
CA VAL A 383 4.10 -19.47 -4.56
C VAL A 383 2.66 -19.34 -5.04
N ALA A 384 2.27 -18.17 -5.58
CA ALA A 384 0.94 -17.96 -6.15
C ALA A 384 0.61 -18.97 -7.25
N LYS A 385 1.56 -19.19 -8.17
CA LYS A 385 1.43 -20.19 -9.25
C LYS A 385 1.33 -21.62 -8.70
N ARG A 386 2.16 -21.98 -7.72
CA ARG A 386 2.18 -23.32 -7.13
C ARG A 386 0.89 -23.66 -6.37
N LEU A 387 0.28 -22.67 -5.74
CA LEU A 387 -0.98 -22.80 -5.04
C LEU A 387 -2.21 -22.76 -5.99
N GLY A 388 -2.01 -22.48 -7.28
CA GLY A 388 -3.08 -22.35 -8.25
C GLY A 388 -3.99 -21.14 -7.99
N LEU A 389 -3.44 -20.06 -7.44
CA LEU A 389 -4.15 -18.81 -7.15
C LEU A 389 -4.13 -17.84 -8.34
N ILE A 390 -3.24 -18.06 -9.30
CA ILE A 390 -3.23 -17.29 -10.54
C ILE A 390 -4.33 -17.86 -11.43
N ASP A 391 -5.35 -17.07 -11.69
CA ASP A 391 -6.40 -17.43 -12.63
C ASP A 391 -5.86 -17.29 -14.05
N PRO A 392 -5.62 -18.40 -14.79
CA PRO A 392 -5.18 -18.34 -16.19
C PRO A 392 -6.22 -17.68 -17.10
N TRP A 393 -7.46 -17.59 -16.63
CA TRP A 393 -8.62 -17.01 -17.30
C TRP A 393 -8.99 -15.64 -16.74
N ALA A 394 -8.31 -15.20 -15.66
CA ALA A 394 -8.48 -13.83 -15.19
C ALA A 394 -8.09 -12.90 -16.36
N PRO A 395 -8.83 -11.80 -16.53
CA PRO A 395 -8.47 -10.84 -17.55
C PRO A 395 -7.04 -10.41 -17.30
N PHE A 396 -6.20 -10.41 -18.32
CA PHE A 396 -5.13 -9.43 -18.35
C PHE A 396 -5.82 -8.10 -18.07
N ASP A 397 -5.55 -7.47 -16.93
CA ASP A 397 -6.05 -6.13 -16.66
C ASP A 397 -5.71 -5.30 -17.88
N LEU A 398 -6.75 -4.90 -18.59
CA LEU A 398 -6.60 -3.92 -19.63
C LEU A 398 -6.04 -2.71 -18.91
N ASP A 399 -4.83 -2.31 -19.24
CA ASP A 399 -4.21 -1.11 -18.70
C ASP A 399 -5.05 0.08 -19.21
N ILE A 400 -6.04 0.47 -18.41
CA ILE A 400 -7.00 1.52 -18.76
C ILE A 400 -6.54 2.78 -18.02
N GLU A 401 -5.71 3.56 -18.68
CA GLU A 401 -5.44 4.92 -18.25
C GLU A 401 -6.64 5.82 -18.57
N VAL A 402 -7.15 6.50 -17.57
CA VAL A 402 -8.27 7.43 -17.72
C VAL A 402 -7.77 8.87 -17.65
N ALA A 403 -7.95 9.60 -18.71
CA ALA A 403 -7.80 11.05 -18.73
C ALA A 403 -9.20 11.70 -18.79
N PRO A 404 -9.74 12.25 -17.68
CA PRO A 404 -11.02 12.92 -17.70
C PRO A 404 -10.93 14.21 -18.53
N LEU A 405 -11.86 14.38 -19.44
CA LEU A 405 -12.08 15.64 -20.15
C LEU A 405 -12.94 16.54 -19.25
N GLU A 406 -12.30 17.21 -18.30
CA GLU A 406 -12.91 17.87 -17.14
C GLU A 406 -13.97 18.94 -17.47
N GLU A 407 -13.93 19.53 -18.65
CA GLU A 407 -14.91 20.52 -19.08
C GLU A 407 -16.20 19.94 -19.67
N ARG A 408 -16.25 18.64 -20.02
CA ARG A 408 -17.37 18.06 -20.80
C ARG A 408 -17.74 16.66 -20.32
N ARG A 409 -18.18 16.42 -19.13
CA ARG A 409 -18.76 15.12 -18.66
C ARG A 409 -18.43 13.87 -19.50
N ALA A 410 -17.21 13.81 -20.06
CA ALA A 410 -16.73 12.75 -20.90
C ALA A 410 -15.34 12.31 -20.43
N ASP A 411 -15.08 11.01 -20.47
CA ASP A 411 -13.81 10.40 -20.10
C ASP A 411 -13.10 9.87 -21.35
N LEU A 412 -11.80 10.00 -21.38
CA LEU A 412 -10.91 9.41 -22.37
C LEU A 412 -10.27 8.19 -21.75
N LEU A 413 -10.58 7.00 -22.27
CA LEU A 413 -10.01 5.75 -21.81
C LEU A 413 -8.91 5.31 -22.78
N LYS A 414 -7.70 5.14 -22.30
CA LYS A 414 -6.65 4.44 -23.05
C LYS A 414 -6.72 2.97 -22.64
N VAL A 415 -6.94 2.10 -23.62
CA VAL A 415 -7.12 0.66 -23.42
C VAL A 415 -6.06 -0.08 -24.22
N SER A 416 -5.09 -0.69 -23.56
CA SER A 416 -4.07 -1.50 -24.21
C SER A 416 -4.56 -2.93 -24.43
N VAL A 417 -4.31 -3.50 -25.62
CA VAL A 417 -4.67 -4.89 -25.99
C VAL A 417 -3.46 -5.79 -25.72
N PRO A 418 -3.41 -6.54 -24.60
CA PRO A 418 -2.25 -7.36 -24.27
C PRO A 418 -2.11 -8.58 -25.18
N GLN A 419 -0.91 -9.16 -25.21
CA GLN A 419 -0.67 -10.42 -25.91
C GLN A 419 -1.48 -11.54 -25.23
N GLY A 420 -2.31 -12.24 -26.01
CA GLY A 420 -3.21 -13.27 -25.49
C GLY A 420 -4.63 -12.80 -25.18
N SER A 421 -4.93 -11.51 -25.23
CA SER A 421 -6.30 -11.00 -25.12
C SER A 421 -7.14 -11.44 -26.31
N LYS A 422 -8.37 -11.90 -26.06
CA LYS A 422 -9.33 -12.25 -27.10
C LYS A 422 -9.96 -11.03 -27.80
N LEU A 423 -9.62 -9.80 -27.37
CA LEU A 423 -9.87 -8.58 -28.15
C LEU A 423 -9.07 -8.59 -29.46
N ALA A 424 -7.88 -9.19 -29.47
CA ALA A 424 -7.11 -9.36 -30.69
C ALA A 424 -7.87 -10.23 -31.70
N GLY A 425 -8.04 -9.72 -32.92
CA GLY A 425 -8.81 -10.35 -33.99
C GLY A 425 -10.27 -9.93 -34.08
N LEU A 426 -10.82 -9.21 -33.08
CA LEU A 426 -12.15 -8.62 -33.17
C LEU A 426 -12.13 -7.37 -34.04
N ALA A 427 -13.18 -7.16 -34.83
CA ALA A 427 -13.41 -5.90 -35.51
C ALA A 427 -14.06 -4.89 -34.52
N VAL A 428 -13.77 -3.60 -34.69
CA VAL A 428 -14.30 -2.53 -33.84
C VAL A 428 -15.84 -2.59 -33.71
N ARG A 429 -16.57 -2.88 -34.79
CA ARG A 429 -18.03 -3.09 -34.76
C ARG A 429 -18.47 -4.28 -33.89
N GLU A 430 -17.62 -5.27 -33.70
CA GLU A 430 -17.93 -6.46 -32.92
C GLU A 430 -17.83 -6.20 -31.40
N LEU A 431 -17.21 -5.10 -30.98
CA LEU A 431 -17.15 -4.67 -29.57
C LEU A 431 -18.54 -4.29 -29.05
N ARG A 432 -19.45 -3.81 -29.95
CA ARG A 432 -20.82 -3.39 -29.61
C ARG A 432 -20.84 -2.50 -28.37
N LEU A 433 -20.05 -1.44 -28.41
CA LEU A 433 -20.03 -0.42 -27.38
C LEU A 433 -21.38 0.33 -27.32
N PRO A 434 -21.74 0.88 -26.14
CA PRO A 434 -22.97 1.67 -25.99
C PRO A 434 -23.03 2.86 -26.95
N PRO A 435 -24.24 3.39 -27.26
CA PRO A 435 -24.38 4.63 -27.99
C PRO A 435 -23.58 5.76 -27.33
N HIS A 436 -23.03 6.66 -28.13
CA HIS A 436 -22.16 7.77 -27.68
C HIS A 436 -20.75 7.38 -27.19
N VAL A 437 -20.36 6.13 -27.29
CA VAL A 437 -18.98 5.65 -27.03
C VAL A 437 -18.28 5.45 -28.36
N VAL A 438 -17.12 6.09 -28.52
CA VAL A 438 -16.36 6.06 -29.78
C VAL A 438 -14.92 5.69 -29.52
N ILE A 439 -14.37 4.77 -30.35
CA ILE A 439 -12.92 4.58 -30.41
C ILE A 439 -12.38 5.66 -31.34
N ALA A 440 -11.75 6.68 -30.75
CA ALA A 440 -11.26 7.83 -31.48
C ALA A 440 -9.96 7.54 -32.22
N LEU A 441 -9.08 6.71 -31.65
CA LEU A 441 -7.76 6.42 -32.21
C LEU A 441 -7.33 4.98 -31.85
N VAL A 442 -6.62 4.36 -32.77
CA VAL A 442 -5.85 3.12 -32.53
C VAL A 442 -4.39 3.44 -32.77
N MET A 443 -3.56 3.21 -31.78
CA MET A 443 -2.11 3.33 -31.85
C MET A 443 -1.51 1.92 -31.98
N ARG A 444 -0.73 1.68 -33.02
CA ARG A 444 -0.12 0.39 -33.35
C ARG A 444 1.35 0.57 -33.65
N GLY A 445 2.21 0.31 -32.67
CA GLY A 445 3.63 0.67 -32.76
C GLY A 445 3.77 2.19 -32.96
N ASP A 446 4.41 2.63 -34.03
CA ASP A 446 4.59 4.05 -34.35
C ASP A 446 3.47 4.66 -35.20
N GLU A 447 2.48 3.85 -35.62
CA GLU A 447 1.35 4.32 -36.43
C GLU A 447 0.14 4.63 -35.54
N SER A 448 -0.54 5.75 -35.85
CA SER A 448 -1.79 6.14 -35.20
C SER A 448 -2.84 6.45 -36.27
N PHE A 449 -4.01 5.83 -36.16
CA PHE A 449 -5.09 6.02 -37.16
C PHE A 449 -6.48 5.95 -36.52
N ALA A 450 -7.44 6.64 -37.10
CA ALA A 450 -8.85 6.54 -36.74
C ALA A 450 -9.42 5.20 -37.24
N PRO A 451 -9.95 4.34 -36.36
CA PRO A 451 -10.45 3.05 -36.80
C PRO A 451 -11.83 3.16 -37.47
N HIS A 452 -12.06 2.27 -38.43
CA HIS A 452 -13.38 2.03 -38.99
C HIS A 452 -14.03 0.79 -38.37
N GLY A 453 -15.35 0.62 -38.51
CA GLY A 453 -16.04 -0.53 -37.93
C GLY A 453 -15.48 -1.91 -38.30
N HIS A 454 -14.78 -2.02 -39.45
CA HIS A 454 -14.12 -3.25 -39.91
C HIS A 454 -12.65 -3.39 -39.50
N THR A 455 -12.10 -2.37 -38.84
CA THR A 455 -10.70 -2.43 -38.37
C THR A 455 -10.58 -3.54 -37.32
N LYS A 456 -9.68 -4.51 -37.58
CA LYS A 456 -9.37 -5.59 -36.64
C LYS A 456 -8.32 -5.14 -35.67
N LEU A 457 -8.60 -5.33 -34.38
CA LEU A 457 -7.66 -5.08 -33.29
C LEU A 457 -6.56 -6.14 -33.30
N ARG A 458 -5.35 -5.75 -32.93
CA ARG A 458 -4.18 -6.63 -32.81
C ARG A 458 -3.63 -6.58 -31.39
N ALA A 459 -2.94 -7.62 -30.98
CA ALA A 459 -2.18 -7.58 -29.74
C ALA A 459 -1.11 -6.49 -29.84
N GLY A 460 -0.98 -5.69 -28.79
CA GLY A 460 -0.11 -4.52 -28.74
C GLY A 460 -0.74 -3.22 -29.26
N ASP A 461 -2.02 -3.23 -29.69
CA ASP A 461 -2.74 -2.00 -30.01
C ASP A 461 -3.12 -1.26 -28.73
N ASP A 462 -2.95 0.07 -28.72
CA ASP A 462 -3.55 0.97 -27.74
C ASP A 462 -4.76 1.67 -28.34
N LEU A 463 -5.90 1.55 -27.67
CA LEU A 463 -7.17 2.14 -28.10
C LEU A 463 -7.47 3.39 -27.27
N LEU A 464 -7.81 4.47 -27.93
CA LEU A 464 -8.30 5.69 -27.28
C LEU A 464 -9.81 5.72 -27.41
N VAL A 465 -10.51 5.48 -26.31
CA VAL A 465 -11.98 5.39 -26.27
C VAL A 465 -12.55 6.62 -25.57
N VAL A 466 -13.43 7.34 -26.23
CA VAL A 466 -14.17 8.46 -25.65
C VAL A 466 -15.53 7.96 -25.20
N THR A 467 -15.85 8.18 -23.92
CA THR A 467 -17.11 7.74 -23.32
C THR A 467 -17.71 8.83 -22.41
N PRO A 468 -19.05 9.00 -22.37
CA PRO A 468 -19.68 9.77 -21.31
C PRO A 468 -19.31 9.20 -19.93
N ALA A 469 -19.08 10.08 -18.94
CA ALA A 469 -18.67 9.68 -17.60
C ALA A 469 -19.65 8.67 -16.94
N GLU A 470 -20.94 8.80 -17.26
CA GLU A 470 -22.01 7.93 -16.73
C GLU A 470 -21.93 6.48 -17.30
N LEU A 471 -21.38 6.31 -18.50
CA LEU A 471 -21.27 4.99 -19.17
C LEU A 471 -19.93 4.31 -18.95
N ARG A 472 -19.00 4.97 -18.30
CA ARG A 472 -17.61 4.52 -18.13
C ARG A 472 -17.51 3.12 -17.56
N GLU A 473 -18.12 2.87 -16.38
CA GLU A 473 -18.06 1.56 -15.72
C GLU A 473 -18.59 0.43 -16.60
N GLY A 474 -19.68 0.72 -17.35
CA GLY A 474 -20.26 -0.23 -18.29
C GLY A 474 -19.33 -0.53 -19.48
N VAL A 475 -18.62 0.48 -19.97
CA VAL A 475 -17.64 0.34 -21.08
C VAL A 475 -16.40 -0.45 -20.62
N GLU A 476 -15.86 -0.14 -19.46
CA GLU A 476 -14.74 -0.86 -18.84
C GLU A 476 -15.10 -2.33 -18.64
N ALA A 477 -16.26 -2.62 -18.03
CA ALA A 477 -16.76 -3.98 -17.85
C ALA A 477 -16.95 -4.72 -19.18
N ARG A 478 -17.49 -4.02 -20.18
CA ARG A 478 -17.72 -4.60 -21.51
C ARG A 478 -16.42 -4.96 -22.23
N LEU A 479 -15.43 -4.08 -22.21
CA LEU A 479 -14.13 -4.33 -22.80
C LEU A 479 -13.39 -5.47 -22.09
N ALA A 480 -13.47 -5.49 -20.75
CA ALA A 480 -12.93 -6.58 -19.93
C ALA A 480 -13.58 -7.93 -20.25
N GLU A 481 -14.92 -8.01 -20.43
CA GLU A 481 -15.62 -9.22 -20.85
C GLU A 481 -15.20 -9.71 -22.25
N LEU A 482 -15.04 -8.79 -23.20
CA LEU A 482 -14.60 -9.10 -24.54
C LEU A 482 -13.12 -9.55 -24.57
N GLY A 483 -12.28 -8.97 -23.72
CA GLY A 483 -10.90 -9.39 -23.53
C GLY A 483 -10.80 -10.86 -23.06
N ARG A 484 -11.76 -11.31 -22.25
CA ARG A 484 -11.86 -12.68 -21.72
C ARG A 484 -12.48 -13.66 -22.70
N GLY A 485 -13.68 -13.33 -23.20
CA GLY A 485 -14.57 -14.23 -23.94
C GLY A 485 -14.48 -14.09 -25.46
N GLY A 486 -13.93 -13.02 -25.99
CA GLY A 486 -13.94 -12.70 -27.40
C GLY A 486 -15.38 -12.63 -27.94
N ARG A 487 -15.62 -13.19 -29.16
CA ARG A 487 -16.96 -13.26 -29.74
C ARG A 487 -17.97 -14.04 -28.92
N LEU A 488 -17.51 -14.96 -28.06
CA LEU A 488 -18.33 -15.81 -27.20
C LEU A 488 -18.72 -15.15 -25.86
N ALA A 489 -18.27 -13.95 -25.56
CA ALA A 489 -18.57 -13.23 -24.31
C ALA A 489 -20.09 -13.16 -24.00
N ARG A 490 -20.94 -13.15 -25.04
CA ARG A 490 -22.40 -13.23 -24.91
C ARG A 490 -22.94 -14.62 -24.55
N TRP A 491 -22.21 -15.68 -24.83
CA TRP A 491 -22.63 -17.07 -24.60
C TRP A 491 -22.29 -17.53 -23.18
N LEU A 492 -21.30 -16.93 -22.55
CA LEU A 492 -20.89 -17.21 -21.17
C LEU A 492 -21.70 -16.39 -20.15
N GLY A 493 -22.75 -15.73 -20.62
CA GLY A 493 -23.68 -14.81 -20.03
C GLY A 493 -23.99 -14.93 -18.55
N ASN A 494 -23.60 -13.90 -17.82
CA ASN A 494 -24.29 -13.35 -16.68
C ASN A 494 -24.42 -11.81 -16.88
N LEU A 495 -25.08 -11.40 -17.95
CA LEU A 495 -25.55 -10.03 -18.11
C LEU A 495 -27.01 -10.01 -17.70
N LYS A 496 -27.29 -9.53 -16.49
CA LYS A 496 -28.57 -8.87 -16.22
C LYS A 496 -28.68 -7.72 -17.23
N PRO A 497 -29.78 -7.63 -18.03
CA PRO A 497 -30.02 -6.44 -18.83
C PRO A 497 -30.09 -5.26 -17.87
N THR A 498 -29.20 -4.30 -18.00
CA THR A 498 -29.44 -2.95 -17.47
C THR A 498 -30.74 -2.48 -18.15
N GLU A 499 -31.75 -2.31 -17.34
CA GLU A 499 -33.04 -1.74 -17.77
C GLU A 499 -32.73 -0.43 -18.50
N THR A 500 -33.04 -0.45 -19.80
CA THR A 500 -33.12 0.78 -20.59
C THR A 500 -34.17 1.66 -19.90
N PRO A 501 -33.86 2.91 -19.53
CA PRO A 501 -34.90 3.84 -19.10
C PRO A 501 -35.89 3.98 -20.25
N THR A 502 -37.13 3.63 -20.02
CA THR A 502 -38.25 3.88 -20.94
C THR A 502 -38.33 5.37 -21.25
N PRO A 503 -38.42 5.82 -22.51
CA PRO A 503 -38.61 7.19 -22.84
C PRO A 503 -40.05 7.57 -22.46
N GLY A 504 -40.24 8.16 -21.28
CA GLY A 504 -41.58 8.53 -20.87
C GLY A 504 -41.77 9.18 -19.50
N GLU A 505 -40.74 9.54 -18.75
CA GLU A 505 -40.90 10.30 -17.50
C GLU A 505 -39.98 11.51 -17.45
N ALA A 506 -40.29 12.47 -18.36
CA ALA A 506 -39.91 13.87 -18.20
C ALA A 506 -41.21 14.66 -17.99
N LYS A 507 -41.53 14.91 -16.73
CA LYS A 507 -42.37 16.03 -16.33
C LYS A 507 -41.79 16.73 -15.12
#